data_c6800a3c39b3cfe51f41d15236da15a1
#
_entry.id   c6800a3c39b3cfe51f41d15236da15a1
#
_cell.length_a   1.000
_cell.length_b   1.000
_cell.length_c   1.000
_cell.angle_alpha   90.00
_cell.angle_beta   90.00
_cell.angle_gamma   90.00
#
_symmetry.space_group_name_H-M   'P 1'
#
loop_
_entity.id
_entity.type
_entity.pdbx_description
1 polymer ?
#
loop_
_entity_poly.entity_id
_entity_poly.type
_entity_poly.pdbx_seq_one_letter_code
_entity_poly.pdbx_strand_id
1 'polypeptide(L)'
;MNHTQIFVDAVSLIAPSKENTQPLAKSLATASFATFPEGWKPSPESIPPRAHRRYSPQTLLAIQAAEDIAPALPENAAWVFGSAYGEGETLQLILEALRGPTMAIRPTRFQNSVHNAASGQWTIAQRIKTAATSICGANHTAGSSLLKALLQVQLEQRPVGVVLFDAPLPAPLDTSHRLTCPASAGLALSNNQSPQSIASIAFSLVQQAETAPQSSYAKEALATLNPVFSILPLFENVTGTATGKTVLGLNGRMNLNLEVTAL
;
A
#
# COMPACT_ATOMS: atom_id res chain seq x y z
N MET A 1 -30.92 -3.85 2.91
CA MET A 1 -30.09 -3.08 1.93
C MET A 1 -29.22 -4.11 1.23
N ASN A 2 -29.31 -4.21 -0.10
CA ASN A 2 -28.39 -5.09 -0.84
C ASN A 2 -26.97 -4.54 -0.65
N HIS A 3 -26.15 -5.23 0.12
CA HIS A 3 -24.73 -4.92 0.20
C HIS A 3 -24.12 -5.26 -1.15
N THR A 4 -23.68 -4.25 -1.88
CA THR A 4 -22.94 -4.46 -3.12
C THR A 4 -21.64 -5.18 -2.77
N GLN A 5 -21.48 -6.42 -3.23
CA GLN A 5 -20.24 -7.16 -3.08
C GLN A 5 -19.18 -6.55 -3.99
N ILE A 6 -17.97 -6.37 -3.45
CA ILE A 6 -16.79 -5.96 -4.20
C ILE A 6 -15.85 -7.15 -4.24
N PHE A 7 -15.29 -7.43 -5.41
CA PHE A 7 -14.44 -8.59 -5.63
C PHE A 7 -12.98 -8.20 -5.56
N VAL A 8 -12.15 -9.10 -5.03
CA VAL A 8 -10.70 -9.02 -5.03
C VAL A 8 -10.17 -9.95 -6.10
N ASP A 9 -9.53 -9.40 -7.11
CA ASP A 9 -9.04 -10.15 -8.28
C ASP A 9 -7.54 -10.46 -8.18
N ALA A 10 -6.78 -9.67 -7.44
CA ALA A 10 -5.37 -9.94 -7.14
C ALA A 10 -4.93 -9.25 -5.86
N VAL A 11 -3.91 -9.78 -5.21
CA VAL A 11 -3.17 -9.16 -4.10
C VAL A 11 -1.67 -9.32 -4.32
N SER A 12 -0.90 -8.34 -3.83
CA SER A 12 0.56 -8.36 -3.80
C SER A 12 1.05 -7.87 -2.45
N LEU A 13 2.09 -8.50 -1.93
CA LEU A 13 2.81 -8.03 -0.74
C LEU A 13 4.31 -8.11 -1.00
N ILE A 14 4.96 -6.97 -0.97
CA ILE A 14 6.40 -6.83 -1.15
C ILE A 14 6.98 -6.35 0.17
N ALA A 15 7.76 -7.21 0.78
CA ALA A 15 8.55 -6.89 1.96
C ALA A 15 9.88 -7.68 1.84
N PRO A 16 10.98 -7.16 2.35
CA PRO A 16 12.23 -7.90 2.36
C PRO A 16 12.04 -9.21 3.13
N SER A 17 12.29 -10.33 2.49
CA SER A 17 12.33 -11.65 3.11
C SER A 17 13.61 -12.38 2.70
N LYS A 18 14.02 -13.37 3.50
CA LYS A 18 15.19 -14.19 3.14
C LYS A 18 14.98 -15.04 1.88
N GLU A 19 13.73 -15.23 1.49
CA GLU A 19 13.34 -16.08 0.37
C GLU A 19 12.32 -15.36 -0.52
N ASN A 20 12.77 -14.73 -1.58
CA ASN A 20 11.97 -13.99 -2.57
C ASN A 20 11.00 -14.85 -3.42
N THR A 21 10.74 -16.10 -3.06
CA THR A 21 10.08 -17.07 -3.96
C THR A 21 8.85 -17.76 -3.37
N GLN A 22 8.37 -17.39 -2.17
CA GLN A 22 7.26 -18.10 -1.56
C GLN A 22 5.90 -17.45 -1.85
N PRO A 23 4.84 -18.27 -2.05
CA PRO A 23 3.47 -17.76 -2.15
C PRO A 23 3.09 -16.89 -0.95
N LEU A 24 2.28 -15.86 -1.17
CA LEU A 24 1.87 -14.88 -0.17
C LEU A 24 1.45 -15.50 1.17
N ALA A 25 0.62 -16.55 1.15
CA ALA A 25 0.17 -17.25 2.37
C ALA A 25 1.32 -17.85 3.20
N LYS A 26 2.34 -18.41 2.56
CA LYS A 26 3.53 -18.93 3.24
C LYS A 26 4.41 -17.83 3.78
N SER A 27 4.57 -16.74 3.04
CA SER A 27 5.32 -15.56 3.49
C SER A 27 4.71 -14.93 4.73
N LEU A 28 3.38 -14.89 4.84
CA LEU A 28 2.68 -14.38 6.03
C LEU A 28 2.83 -15.28 7.26
N ALA A 29 2.89 -16.61 7.06
CA ALA A 29 3.03 -17.57 8.16
C ALA A 29 4.46 -17.69 8.69
N THR A 30 5.47 -17.47 7.85
CA THR A 30 6.89 -17.69 8.17
C THR A 30 7.71 -16.39 8.26
N ALA A 31 7.08 -15.24 8.08
CA ALA A 31 7.76 -13.95 8.02
C ALA A 31 8.43 -13.58 9.34
N SER A 32 9.70 -13.93 9.46
CA SER A 32 10.61 -13.34 10.43
C SER A 32 11.14 -12.02 9.85
N PHE A 33 10.48 -10.93 10.18
CA PHE A 33 10.80 -9.58 9.68
C PHE A 33 12.04 -8.96 10.35
N ALA A 34 12.77 -9.72 11.15
CA ALA A 34 13.86 -9.20 11.96
C ALA A 34 15.19 -9.01 11.21
N THR A 35 15.38 -9.62 10.03
CA THR A 35 16.63 -9.50 9.29
C THR A 35 16.37 -9.42 7.80
N PHE A 36 16.56 -8.23 7.22
CA PHE A 36 16.48 -8.02 5.78
C PHE A 36 17.82 -8.34 5.13
N PRO A 37 17.85 -8.88 3.90
CA PRO A 37 19.09 -9.01 3.15
C PRO A 37 19.74 -7.63 2.99
N GLU A 38 21.03 -7.55 3.32
CA GLU A 38 21.81 -6.34 3.09
C GLU A 38 21.75 -5.97 1.60
N GLY A 39 21.47 -4.70 1.32
CA GLY A 39 21.41 -4.19 -0.05
C GLY A 39 20.13 -4.50 -0.83
N TRP A 40 19.09 -5.10 -0.22
CA TRP A 40 17.82 -5.28 -0.91
C TRP A 40 17.24 -3.94 -1.39
N LYS A 41 16.76 -3.92 -2.63
CA LYS A 41 16.10 -2.75 -3.24
C LYS A 41 14.93 -3.20 -4.08
N PRO A 42 13.83 -2.43 -4.12
CA PRO A 42 12.75 -2.69 -5.05
C PRO A 42 13.23 -2.58 -6.49
N SER A 43 12.74 -3.47 -7.35
CA SER A 43 13.16 -3.57 -8.74
C SER A 43 11.96 -3.81 -9.66
N PRO A 44 11.11 -2.78 -9.87
CA PRO A 44 9.98 -2.87 -10.79
C PRO A 44 10.45 -3.09 -12.22
N GLU A 45 9.75 -3.94 -12.96
CA GLU A 45 10.12 -4.34 -14.34
C GLU A 45 9.90 -3.21 -15.35
N SER A 46 8.85 -2.39 -15.16
CA SER A 46 8.51 -1.27 -16.05
C SER A 46 9.52 -0.13 -16.00
N ILE A 47 10.38 -0.10 -14.98
CA ILE A 47 11.41 0.91 -14.85
C ILE A 47 12.77 0.31 -15.19
N PRO A 48 13.43 0.70 -16.28
CA PRO A 48 14.75 0.19 -16.61
C PRO A 48 15.75 0.40 -15.47
N PRO A 49 16.62 -0.58 -15.12
CA PRO A 49 17.54 -0.49 -13.97
C PRO A 49 18.39 0.77 -13.96
N ARG A 50 18.82 1.27 -15.12
CA ARG A 50 19.57 2.53 -15.26
C ARG A 50 18.80 3.77 -14.81
N ALA A 51 17.46 3.69 -14.78
CA ALA A 51 16.58 4.78 -14.40
C ALA A 51 16.24 4.74 -12.90
N HIS A 52 16.41 3.61 -12.19
CA HIS A 52 16.07 3.47 -10.76
C HIS A 52 16.65 4.58 -9.88
N ARG A 53 17.89 5.04 -10.18
CA ARG A 53 18.54 6.15 -9.45
C ARG A 53 17.80 7.49 -9.50
N ARG A 54 16.78 7.64 -10.35
CA ARG A 54 15.94 8.85 -10.48
C ARG A 54 14.72 8.82 -9.59
N TYR A 55 14.42 7.66 -8.99
CA TYR A 55 13.26 7.41 -8.16
C TYR A 55 13.70 7.16 -6.73
N SER A 56 12.84 7.53 -5.80
CA SER A 56 13.02 7.15 -4.40
C SER A 56 12.74 5.66 -4.20
N PRO A 57 13.25 5.03 -3.12
CA PRO A 57 12.88 3.67 -2.75
C PRO A 57 11.36 3.50 -2.58
N GLN A 58 10.68 4.50 -2.02
CA GLN A 58 9.23 4.50 -1.86
C GLN A 58 8.51 4.44 -3.20
N THR A 59 8.90 5.28 -4.15
CA THR A 59 8.32 5.27 -5.50
C THR A 59 8.54 3.93 -6.20
N LEU A 60 9.73 3.33 -6.10
CA LEU A 60 9.99 2.01 -6.69
C LEU A 60 9.16 0.91 -6.04
N LEU A 61 8.99 0.91 -4.71
CA LEU A 61 8.10 0.00 -4.00
C LEU A 61 6.66 0.10 -4.48
N ALA A 62 6.15 1.31 -4.61
CA ALA A 62 4.79 1.56 -5.08
C ALA A 62 4.58 1.04 -6.51
N ILE A 63 5.53 1.32 -7.42
CA ILE A 63 5.45 0.88 -8.81
C ILE A 63 5.48 -0.65 -8.88
N GLN A 64 6.34 -1.31 -8.12
CA GLN A 64 6.43 -2.76 -8.12
C GLN A 64 5.13 -3.42 -7.65
N ALA A 65 4.50 -2.94 -6.57
CA ALA A 65 3.21 -3.45 -6.12
C ALA A 65 2.08 -3.16 -7.13
N ALA A 66 2.14 -2.02 -7.82
CA ALA A 66 1.19 -1.69 -8.87
C ALA A 66 1.34 -2.63 -10.09
N GLU A 67 2.58 -2.96 -10.48
CA GLU A 67 2.86 -3.92 -11.56
C GLU A 67 2.30 -5.31 -11.28
N ASP A 68 2.44 -5.79 -10.03
CA ASP A 68 1.98 -7.12 -9.64
C ASP A 68 0.46 -7.28 -9.80
N ILE A 69 -0.31 -6.21 -9.55
CA ILE A 69 -1.78 -6.26 -9.62
C ILE A 69 -2.36 -5.73 -10.94
N ALA A 70 -1.58 -5.00 -11.73
CA ALA A 70 -2.04 -4.40 -12.99
C ALA A 70 -2.62 -5.42 -13.99
N PRO A 71 -2.08 -6.65 -14.13
CA PRO A 71 -2.66 -7.64 -15.05
C PRO A 71 -4.10 -8.05 -14.73
N ALA A 72 -4.55 -7.89 -13.48
CA ALA A 72 -5.92 -8.16 -13.06
C ALA A 72 -6.87 -6.97 -13.25
N LEU A 73 -6.39 -5.85 -13.76
CA LEU A 73 -7.15 -4.62 -13.91
C LEU A 73 -7.29 -4.21 -15.39
N PRO A 74 -8.47 -3.74 -15.81
CA PRO A 74 -8.66 -3.20 -17.15
C PRO A 74 -8.01 -1.82 -17.28
N GLU A 75 -7.78 -1.37 -18.53
CA GLU A 75 -7.16 -0.07 -18.82
C GLU A 75 -7.90 1.14 -18.23
N ASN A 76 -9.21 1.02 -18.02
CA ASN A 76 -10.03 2.08 -17.44
C ASN A 76 -10.06 2.07 -15.90
N ALA A 77 -9.32 1.18 -15.24
CA ALA A 77 -9.24 1.13 -13.78
C ALA A 77 -8.73 2.45 -13.20
N ALA A 78 -9.28 2.85 -12.05
CA ALA A 78 -8.73 3.94 -11.27
C ALA A 78 -7.67 3.41 -10.28
N TRP A 79 -6.89 4.33 -9.72
CA TRP A 79 -5.79 3.97 -8.82
C TRP A 79 -5.85 4.78 -7.53
N VAL A 80 -5.62 4.11 -6.41
CA VAL A 80 -5.49 4.74 -5.08
C VAL A 80 -4.13 4.36 -4.50
N PHE A 81 -3.29 5.34 -4.24
CA PHE A 81 -1.97 5.19 -3.65
C PHE A 81 -2.00 5.69 -2.21
N GLY A 82 -1.62 4.86 -1.26
CA GLY A 82 -1.57 5.19 0.17
C GLY A 82 -0.16 5.11 0.72
N SER A 83 0.33 6.21 1.30
CA SER A 83 1.59 6.24 2.04
C SER A 83 1.42 7.08 3.30
N ALA A 84 1.92 6.60 4.42
CA ALA A 84 1.84 7.31 5.69
C ALA A 84 2.81 8.50 5.75
N TYR A 85 3.96 8.38 5.10
CA TYR A 85 5.07 9.34 5.24
C TYR A 85 5.56 9.92 3.91
N GLY A 86 5.10 9.39 2.78
CA GLY A 86 5.45 9.87 1.44
C GLY A 86 6.96 9.83 1.18
N GLU A 87 7.48 10.87 0.54
CA GLU A 87 8.85 10.97 0.03
C GLU A 87 9.87 11.48 1.07
N GLY A 88 9.97 10.79 2.22
CA GLY A 88 10.79 11.22 3.36
C GLY A 88 12.27 11.42 3.04
N GLU A 89 12.90 10.51 2.28
CA GLU A 89 14.31 10.64 1.85
C GLU A 89 14.50 11.86 0.94
N THR A 90 13.61 12.04 -0.02
CA THR A 90 13.64 13.19 -0.94
C THR A 90 13.48 14.50 -0.17
N LEU A 91 12.57 14.53 0.81
CA LEU A 91 12.36 15.70 1.66
C LEU A 91 13.60 16.03 2.49
N GLN A 92 14.22 15.03 3.11
CA GLN A 92 15.47 15.24 3.85
C GLN A 92 16.56 15.86 2.97
N LEU A 93 16.79 15.30 1.79
CA LEU A 93 17.81 15.81 0.86
C LEU A 93 17.53 17.24 0.40
N ILE A 94 16.26 17.66 0.35
CA ILE A 94 15.88 19.06 0.07
C ILE A 94 16.20 19.95 1.28
N LEU A 95 15.83 19.52 2.49
CA LEU A 95 16.10 20.26 3.73
C LEU A 95 17.62 20.44 3.96
N GLU A 96 18.42 19.42 3.69
CA GLU A 96 19.88 19.52 3.74
C GLU A 96 20.43 20.50 2.72
N ALA A 97 19.93 20.48 1.48
CA ALA A 97 20.34 21.43 0.45
C ALA A 97 20.01 22.89 0.81
N LEU A 98 18.85 23.12 1.46
CA LEU A 98 18.44 24.44 1.95
C LEU A 98 19.33 24.96 3.09
N ARG A 99 19.93 24.06 3.87
CA ARG A 99 20.90 24.44 4.93
C ARG A 99 22.30 24.70 4.40
N GLY A 100 22.57 24.28 3.17
CA GLY A 100 23.85 24.50 2.52
C GLY A 100 24.05 25.94 2.05
N PRO A 101 25.31 26.38 1.79
CA PRO A 101 25.63 27.75 1.44
C PRO A 101 25.00 28.22 0.12
N THR A 102 24.72 27.32 -0.80
CA THR A 102 24.17 27.64 -2.13
C THR A 102 22.65 27.57 -2.20
N MET A 103 21.99 26.96 -1.19
CA MET A 103 20.54 26.68 -1.18
C MET A 103 20.03 26.04 -2.50
N ALA A 104 20.89 25.28 -3.20
CA ALA A 104 20.60 24.77 -4.53
C ALA A 104 19.82 23.45 -4.44
N ILE A 105 18.56 23.48 -4.82
CA ILE A 105 17.71 22.29 -4.94
C ILE A 105 17.72 21.83 -6.40
N ARG A 106 17.99 20.54 -6.61
CA ARG A 106 17.87 19.93 -7.95
C ARG A 106 16.40 19.87 -8.38
N PRO A 107 16.01 20.37 -9.57
CA PRO A 107 14.61 20.36 -10.03
C PRO A 107 13.94 18.99 -9.93
N THR A 108 14.65 17.90 -10.26
CA THR A 108 14.13 16.53 -10.16
C THR A 108 13.78 16.13 -8.72
N ARG A 109 14.55 16.57 -7.72
CA ARG A 109 14.23 16.30 -6.31
C ARG A 109 12.98 17.05 -5.90
N PHE A 110 12.86 18.31 -6.27
CA PHE A 110 11.67 19.10 -5.98
C PHE A 110 10.42 18.47 -6.63
N GLN A 111 10.51 18.06 -7.89
CA GLN A 111 9.43 17.38 -8.59
C GLN A 111 8.98 16.08 -7.88
N ASN A 112 9.91 15.32 -7.31
CA ASN A 112 9.63 14.06 -6.63
C ASN A 112 9.29 14.22 -5.13
N SER A 113 9.27 15.44 -4.57
CA SER A 113 9.01 15.64 -3.13
C SER A 113 7.52 15.68 -2.77
N VAL A 114 6.63 15.67 -3.75
CA VAL A 114 5.20 15.72 -3.52
C VAL A 114 4.64 14.35 -3.14
N HIS A 115 3.60 14.33 -2.29
CA HIS A 115 3.01 13.08 -1.81
C HIS A 115 2.47 12.19 -2.94
N ASN A 116 2.07 12.75 -4.06
CA ASN A 116 1.59 12.02 -5.23
C ASN A 116 2.69 11.64 -6.23
N ALA A 117 3.96 11.72 -5.87
CA ALA A 117 5.07 11.38 -6.77
C ALA A 117 4.95 9.94 -7.31
N ALA A 118 4.71 8.96 -6.44
CA ALA A 118 4.59 7.57 -6.84
C ALA A 118 3.43 7.32 -7.82
N SER A 119 2.23 7.85 -7.54
CA SER A 119 1.07 7.73 -8.44
C SER A 119 1.30 8.43 -9.77
N GLY A 120 1.95 9.61 -9.75
CA GLY A 120 2.31 10.34 -10.96
C GLY A 120 3.31 9.58 -11.82
N GLN A 121 4.35 9.01 -11.22
CA GLN A 121 5.36 8.23 -11.95
C GLN A 121 4.75 6.93 -12.53
N TRP A 122 3.88 6.23 -11.78
CA TRP A 122 3.15 5.07 -12.27
C TRP A 122 2.30 5.42 -13.48
N THR A 123 1.45 6.45 -13.38
CA THR A 123 0.55 6.84 -14.47
C THR A 123 1.31 7.29 -15.73
N ILE A 124 2.45 7.95 -15.58
CA ILE A 124 3.33 8.32 -16.70
C ILE A 124 3.96 7.07 -17.32
N ALA A 125 4.53 6.17 -16.52
CA ALA A 125 5.22 4.97 -17.00
C ALA A 125 4.25 4.05 -17.79
N GLN A 126 3.02 3.90 -17.31
CA GLN A 126 2.00 3.05 -17.92
C GLN A 126 1.07 3.80 -18.90
N ARG A 127 1.28 5.09 -19.12
CA ARG A 127 0.42 5.94 -19.96
C ARG A 127 -1.06 5.94 -19.54
N ILE A 128 -1.31 5.77 -18.24
CA ILE A 128 -2.64 5.76 -17.63
C ILE A 128 -3.22 7.18 -17.68
N LYS A 129 -4.47 7.30 -18.13
CA LYS A 129 -5.21 8.57 -18.20
C LYS A 129 -6.43 8.61 -17.27
N THR A 130 -6.63 7.55 -16.49
CA THR A 130 -7.72 7.45 -15.52
C THR A 130 -7.37 8.15 -14.21
N ALA A 131 -8.36 8.24 -13.32
CA ALA A 131 -8.18 8.88 -12.02
C ALA A 131 -7.13 8.13 -11.18
N ALA A 132 -6.18 8.88 -10.62
CA ALA A 132 -5.24 8.42 -9.62
C ALA A 132 -5.28 9.36 -8.42
N THR A 133 -5.41 8.80 -7.22
CA THR A 133 -5.54 9.55 -5.96
C THR A 133 -4.44 9.10 -5.01
N SER A 134 -3.80 10.04 -4.31
CA SER A 134 -2.84 9.75 -3.25
C SER A 134 -3.44 10.11 -1.89
N ILE A 135 -3.29 9.22 -0.92
CA ILE A 135 -3.88 9.33 0.42
C ILE A 135 -2.80 9.19 1.48
N CYS A 136 -2.88 10.05 2.49
CA CYS A 136 -2.11 9.96 3.71
C CYS A 136 -3.07 9.97 4.91
N GLY A 137 -2.91 9.02 5.80
CA GLY A 137 -3.69 8.90 7.05
C GLY A 137 -2.82 8.45 8.22
N ALA A 138 -1.50 8.67 8.15
CA ALA A 138 -0.54 8.15 9.11
C ALA A 138 -0.77 6.64 9.37
N ASN A 139 -0.94 6.21 10.61
CA ASN A 139 -1.21 4.80 10.94
C ASN A 139 -2.56 4.27 10.40
N HIS A 140 -3.42 5.14 9.90
CA HIS A 140 -4.73 4.80 9.32
C HIS A 140 -4.72 4.82 7.78
N THR A 141 -3.56 4.94 7.16
CA THR A 141 -3.43 5.05 5.71
C THR A 141 -4.06 3.86 4.97
N ALA A 142 -3.85 2.64 5.44
CA ALA A 142 -4.42 1.44 4.81
C ALA A 142 -5.96 1.46 4.83
N GLY A 143 -6.57 1.72 5.99
CA GLY A 143 -8.03 1.83 6.11
C GLY A 143 -8.61 2.94 5.25
N SER A 144 -7.98 4.13 5.27
CA SER A 144 -8.44 5.30 4.49
C SER A 144 -8.33 5.07 2.98
N SER A 145 -7.23 4.46 2.53
CA SER A 145 -7.02 4.13 1.12
C SER A 145 -8.01 3.07 0.63
N LEU A 146 -8.21 2.03 1.44
CA LEU A 146 -9.17 0.98 1.11
C LEU A 146 -10.60 1.50 1.10
N LEU A 147 -11.01 2.31 2.09
CA LEU A 147 -12.33 2.94 2.10
C LEU A 147 -12.56 3.78 0.83
N LYS A 148 -11.59 4.62 0.44
CA LYS A 148 -11.68 5.39 -0.81
C LYS A 148 -11.88 4.48 -2.02
N ALA A 149 -11.12 3.40 -2.11
CA ALA A 149 -11.21 2.48 -3.23
C ALA A 149 -12.55 1.73 -3.27
N LEU A 150 -13.02 1.20 -2.13
CA LEU A 150 -14.31 0.50 -2.02
C LEU A 150 -15.48 1.42 -2.42
N LEU A 151 -15.47 2.66 -1.93
CA LEU A 151 -16.47 3.65 -2.32
C LEU A 151 -16.39 3.98 -3.81
N GLN A 152 -15.19 4.06 -4.37
CA GLN A 152 -14.99 4.35 -5.79
C GLN A 152 -15.48 3.20 -6.66
N VAL A 153 -15.17 1.94 -6.32
CA VAL A 153 -15.72 0.75 -7.00
C VAL A 153 -17.25 0.77 -6.96
N GLN A 154 -17.82 1.03 -5.78
CA GLN A 154 -19.27 0.99 -5.58
C GLN A 154 -20.00 2.12 -6.31
N LEU A 155 -19.50 3.35 -6.25
CA LEU A 155 -20.20 4.53 -6.77
C LEU A 155 -19.92 4.77 -8.26
N GLU A 156 -18.69 4.54 -8.70
CA GLU A 156 -18.29 4.76 -10.08
C GLU A 156 -18.42 3.50 -10.95
N GLN A 157 -18.76 2.34 -10.35
CA GLN A 157 -18.88 1.05 -11.02
C GLN A 157 -17.66 0.73 -11.89
N ARG A 158 -16.49 1.03 -11.35
CA ARG A 158 -15.20 0.93 -12.04
C ARG A 158 -14.17 0.21 -11.18
N PRO A 159 -13.39 -0.72 -11.74
CA PRO A 159 -12.28 -1.36 -11.03
C PRO A 159 -11.25 -0.36 -10.51
N VAL A 160 -10.64 -0.69 -9.37
CA VAL A 160 -9.66 0.16 -8.69
C VAL A 160 -8.45 -0.65 -8.24
N GLY A 161 -7.26 -0.22 -8.64
CA GLY A 161 -6.01 -0.67 -8.05
C GLY A 161 -5.68 0.12 -6.79
N VAL A 162 -5.43 -0.58 -5.69
CA VAL A 162 -4.96 0.02 -4.43
C VAL A 162 -3.51 -0.35 -4.23
N VAL A 163 -2.68 0.64 -3.92
CA VAL A 163 -1.25 0.46 -3.64
C VAL A 163 -0.93 1.15 -2.32
N LEU A 164 -0.46 0.38 -1.35
CA LEU A 164 0.07 0.88 -0.08
C LEU A 164 1.58 0.74 -0.10
N PHE A 165 2.31 1.76 0.35
CA PHE A 165 3.77 1.72 0.32
C PHE A 165 4.39 2.69 1.32
N ASP A 166 5.40 2.23 2.04
CA ASP A 166 6.25 3.08 2.88
C ASP A 166 7.65 2.46 2.99
N ALA A 167 8.66 3.29 3.11
CA ALA A 167 10.04 2.88 3.37
C ALA A 167 10.61 3.60 4.61
N PRO A 168 11.66 3.08 5.23
CA PRO A 168 12.30 3.71 6.38
C PRO A 168 12.59 5.18 6.13
N LEU A 169 12.31 6.00 7.13
CA LEU A 169 12.66 7.41 7.09
C LEU A 169 14.14 7.57 7.44
N PRO A 170 14.84 8.50 6.78
CA PRO A 170 16.21 8.80 7.15
C PRO A 170 16.28 9.65 8.43
N ALA A 171 17.41 9.59 9.13
CA ALA A 171 17.66 10.47 10.27
C ALA A 171 17.71 11.95 9.83
N PRO A 172 17.18 12.90 10.60
CA PRO A 172 16.55 12.73 11.91
C PRO A 172 15.03 12.44 11.88
N LEU A 173 14.42 12.25 10.71
CA LEU A 173 12.97 12.02 10.56
C LEU A 173 12.52 10.67 11.16
N ASP A 174 13.44 9.71 11.30
CA ASP A 174 13.23 8.39 11.91
C ASP A 174 13.02 8.44 13.42
N THR A 175 13.35 9.54 14.09
CA THR A 175 13.24 9.67 15.55
C THR A 175 11.80 9.62 16.05
N SER A 176 10.87 10.14 15.26
CA SER A 176 9.45 10.22 15.61
C SER A 176 8.66 9.01 15.10
N HIS A 177 9.14 8.35 14.06
CA HIS A 177 8.44 7.27 13.35
C HIS A 177 9.45 6.20 12.92
N ARG A 178 9.56 5.16 13.75
CA ARG A 178 10.52 4.08 13.53
C ARG A 178 9.98 3.06 12.51
N LEU A 179 9.96 3.45 11.23
CA LEU A 179 9.83 2.46 10.18
C LEU A 179 11.14 1.69 10.06
N THR A 180 11.09 0.41 10.36
CA THR A 180 12.30 -0.42 10.39
C THR A 180 12.51 -1.20 9.11
N CYS A 181 11.48 -1.29 8.26
CA CYS A 181 11.57 -2.02 7.00
C CYS A 181 10.74 -1.35 5.89
N PRO A 182 11.20 -1.44 4.63
CA PRO A 182 10.39 -1.08 3.47
C PRO A 182 9.30 -2.13 3.25
N ALA A 183 8.09 -1.68 2.86
CA ALA A 183 7.00 -2.57 2.48
C ALA A 183 6.07 -1.91 1.47
N SER A 184 5.46 -2.72 0.61
CA SER A 184 4.33 -2.31 -0.21
C SER A 184 3.32 -3.44 -0.36
N ALA A 185 2.07 -3.08 -0.60
CA ALA A 185 0.97 -4.00 -0.80
C ALA A 185 0.08 -3.51 -1.94
N GLY A 186 -0.43 -4.42 -2.76
CA GLY A 186 -1.33 -4.15 -3.85
C GLY A 186 -2.63 -4.94 -3.73
N LEU A 187 -3.77 -4.35 -4.11
CA LEU A 187 -5.06 -5.03 -4.27
C LEU A 187 -5.71 -4.57 -5.59
N ALA A 188 -6.18 -5.51 -6.38
CA ALA A 188 -7.07 -5.26 -7.51
C ALA A 188 -8.51 -5.49 -7.06
N LEU A 189 -9.35 -4.47 -7.15
CA LEU A 189 -10.76 -4.50 -6.73
C LEU A 189 -11.67 -4.27 -7.94
N SER A 190 -12.76 -5.04 -8.01
CA SER A 190 -13.76 -4.92 -9.08
C SER A 190 -15.20 -4.97 -8.55
N ASN A 191 -16.13 -4.45 -9.35
CA ASN A 191 -17.56 -4.48 -9.05
C ASN A 191 -18.28 -5.72 -9.60
N ASN A 192 -17.59 -6.53 -10.40
CA ASN A 192 -18.13 -7.75 -11.00
C ASN A 192 -17.22 -8.94 -10.72
N GLN A 193 -17.80 -10.07 -10.36
CA GLN A 193 -17.06 -11.31 -10.24
C GLN A 193 -16.50 -11.76 -11.60
N SER A 194 -15.26 -12.18 -11.60
CA SER A 194 -14.56 -12.74 -12.75
C SER A 194 -13.97 -14.12 -12.40
N PRO A 195 -13.49 -14.90 -13.38
CA PRO A 195 -12.73 -16.12 -13.10
C PRO A 195 -11.43 -15.90 -12.30
N GLN A 196 -10.95 -14.65 -12.23
CA GLN A 196 -9.75 -14.29 -11.47
C GLN A 196 -10.08 -13.89 -10.03
N SER A 197 -11.36 -13.66 -9.70
CA SER A 197 -11.78 -13.22 -8.36
C SER A 197 -11.46 -14.30 -7.33
N ILE A 198 -10.69 -13.93 -6.31
CA ILE A 198 -10.22 -14.83 -5.25
C ILE A 198 -11.05 -14.69 -3.97
N ALA A 199 -11.68 -13.53 -3.78
CA ALA A 199 -12.57 -13.28 -2.64
C ALA A 199 -13.58 -12.18 -2.98
N SER A 200 -14.64 -12.09 -2.16
CA SER A 200 -15.54 -10.94 -2.15
C SER A 200 -15.50 -10.23 -0.80
N ILE A 201 -15.74 -8.93 -0.83
CA ILE A 201 -15.73 -8.04 0.34
C ILE A 201 -17.08 -7.34 0.45
N ALA A 202 -17.71 -7.45 1.62
CA ALA A 202 -18.73 -6.52 2.07
C ALA A 202 -18.12 -5.61 3.14
N PHE A 203 -18.50 -4.31 3.16
CA PHE A 203 -17.93 -3.37 4.10
C PHE A 203 -18.97 -2.52 4.79
N SER A 204 -18.64 -2.06 6.00
CA SER A 204 -19.43 -1.12 6.78
C SER A 204 -18.53 -0.20 7.61
N LEU A 205 -19.06 0.97 7.92
CA LEU A 205 -18.41 1.91 8.85
C LEU A 205 -19.02 1.74 10.23
N VAL A 206 -18.17 1.62 11.24
CA VAL A 206 -18.61 1.48 12.63
C VAL A 206 -17.86 2.49 13.51
N GLN A 207 -18.54 2.97 14.55
CA GLN A 207 -17.83 3.71 15.59
C GLN A 207 -16.88 2.76 16.32
N GLN A 208 -15.70 3.26 16.66
CA GLN A 208 -14.76 2.49 17.45
C GLN A 208 -15.40 2.20 18.81
N ALA A 209 -15.66 0.92 19.09
CA ALA A 209 -15.97 0.50 20.45
C ALA A 209 -14.71 0.67 21.30
N GLU A 210 -14.86 0.95 22.60
CA GLU A 210 -13.73 1.08 23.53
C GLU A 210 -12.84 -0.18 23.58
N THR A 211 -13.34 -1.31 23.10
CA THR A 211 -12.61 -2.56 22.88
C THR A 211 -12.64 -2.93 21.41
N ALA A 212 -11.65 -2.47 20.63
CA ALA A 212 -11.38 -3.04 19.32
C ALA A 212 -11.04 -4.54 19.47
N PRO A 213 -11.52 -5.43 18.58
CA PRO A 213 -11.08 -6.82 18.60
C PRO A 213 -9.56 -6.84 18.45
N GLN A 214 -8.88 -7.41 19.45
CA GLN A 214 -7.43 -7.50 19.44
C GLN A 214 -6.98 -8.32 18.23
N SER A 215 -6.32 -7.66 17.29
CA SER A 215 -5.47 -8.31 16.30
C SER A 215 -4.49 -9.23 17.04
N SER A 216 -4.08 -10.35 16.46
CA SER A 216 -3.07 -11.20 17.13
C SER A 216 -1.83 -10.36 17.43
N TYR A 217 -1.24 -10.54 18.59
CA TYR A 217 -0.08 -9.76 19.11
C TYR A 217 1.05 -9.63 18.08
N ALA A 218 1.24 -10.66 17.24
CA ALA A 218 2.21 -10.64 16.15
C ALA A 218 1.88 -9.60 15.05
N LYS A 219 0.59 -9.36 14.75
CA LYS A 219 0.14 -8.43 13.71
C LYS A 219 0.26 -6.98 14.15
N GLU A 220 -0.03 -6.69 15.41
CA GLU A 220 0.21 -5.36 15.99
C GLU A 220 1.70 -5.03 16.01
N ALA A 221 2.55 -6.00 16.37
CA ALA A 221 4.00 -5.83 16.32
C ALA A 221 4.49 -5.51 14.89
N LEU A 222 3.95 -6.17 13.87
CA LEU A 222 4.30 -5.90 12.46
C LEU A 222 3.85 -4.51 12.01
N ALA A 223 2.64 -4.09 12.38
CA ALA A 223 2.13 -2.76 12.05
C ALA A 223 2.99 -1.64 12.67
N THR A 224 3.68 -1.90 13.78
CA THR A 224 4.65 -0.95 14.36
C THR A 224 5.93 -0.82 13.55
N LEU A 225 6.26 -1.83 12.73
CA LEU A 225 7.45 -1.82 11.87
C LEU A 225 7.21 -1.01 10.59
N ASN A 226 6.00 -1.09 10.03
CA ASN A 226 5.58 -0.34 8.85
C ASN A 226 4.04 -0.29 8.79
N PRO A 227 3.41 0.90 8.59
CA PRO A 227 1.95 1.05 8.49
C PRO A 227 1.29 0.20 7.41
N VAL A 228 2.01 -0.15 6.35
CA VAL A 228 1.52 -1.06 5.29
C VAL A 228 1.06 -2.40 5.86
N PHE A 229 1.72 -2.91 6.90
CA PHE A 229 1.36 -4.20 7.50
C PHE A 229 0.02 -4.21 8.23
N SER A 230 -0.61 -3.07 8.44
CA SER A 230 -1.99 -3.04 8.95
C SER A 230 -3.01 -3.71 8.01
N ILE A 231 -2.67 -3.91 6.71
CA ILE A 231 -3.49 -4.63 5.74
C ILE A 231 -3.42 -6.17 5.87
N LEU A 232 -2.43 -6.72 6.58
CA LEU A 232 -2.20 -8.16 6.65
C LEU A 232 -3.40 -8.99 7.10
N PRO A 233 -4.22 -8.58 8.09
CA PRO A 233 -5.42 -9.33 8.46
C PRO A 233 -6.42 -9.47 7.29
N LEU A 234 -6.50 -8.47 6.41
CA LEU A 234 -7.32 -8.56 5.20
C LEU A 234 -6.72 -9.58 4.23
N PHE A 235 -5.42 -9.53 4.01
CA PHE A 235 -4.74 -10.46 3.08
C PHE A 235 -4.87 -11.92 3.51
N GLU A 236 -4.75 -12.20 4.81
CA GLU A 236 -4.97 -13.55 5.34
C GLU A 236 -6.39 -14.06 5.06
N ASN A 237 -7.40 -13.20 5.23
CA ASN A 237 -8.78 -13.57 4.94
C ASN A 237 -9.04 -13.73 3.43
N VAL A 238 -8.44 -12.87 2.60
CA VAL A 238 -8.57 -12.93 1.12
C VAL A 238 -7.89 -14.18 0.54
N THR A 239 -6.75 -14.59 1.10
CA THR A 239 -6.01 -15.78 0.62
C THR A 239 -6.37 -17.06 1.37
N GLY A 240 -7.22 -16.95 2.39
CA GLY A 240 -7.74 -18.08 3.17
C GLY A 240 -8.84 -18.83 2.44
N THR A 241 -9.33 -19.90 3.06
CA THR A 241 -10.38 -20.76 2.51
C THR A 241 -11.73 -20.58 3.21
N ALA A 242 -11.83 -19.65 4.14
CA ALA A 242 -13.03 -19.42 4.95
C ALA A 242 -13.43 -17.95 4.98
N THR A 243 -14.70 -17.69 5.32
CA THR A 243 -15.15 -16.32 5.58
C THR A 243 -14.48 -15.77 6.82
N GLY A 244 -13.93 -14.56 6.70
CA GLY A 244 -13.24 -13.85 7.77
C GLY A 244 -13.70 -12.42 7.95
N LYS A 245 -13.40 -11.86 9.12
CA LYS A 245 -13.65 -10.44 9.43
C LYS A 245 -12.35 -9.71 9.65
N THR A 246 -12.25 -8.52 9.08
CA THR A 246 -11.11 -7.62 9.27
C THR A 246 -11.62 -6.25 9.69
N VAL A 247 -10.92 -5.62 10.62
CA VAL A 247 -11.22 -4.26 11.08
C VAL A 247 -9.98 -3.40 10.83
N LEU A 248 -10.15 -2.32 10.07
CA LEU A 248 -9.09 -1.34 9.81
C LEU A 248 -9.48 0.02 10.40
N GLY A 249 -8.57 0.63 11.16
CA GLY A 249 -8.78 1.97 11.69
C GLY A 249 -8.83 3.02 10.58
N LEU A 250 -9.75 3.97 10.69
CA LEU A 250 -9.85 5.15 9.83
C LEU A 250 -9.38 6.42 10.54
N ASN A 251 -9.68 6.48 11.83
CA ASN A 251 -9.29 7.55 12.75
C ASN A 251 -9.55 7.07 14.19
N GLY A 252 -9.28 7.89 15.19
CA GLY A 252 -9.52 7.53 16.59
C GLY A 252 -11.00 7.33 16.99
N ARG A 253 -11.95 7.36 16.06
CA ARG A 253 -13.40 7.23 16.34
C ARG A 253 -14.13 6.27 15.40
N MET A 254 -13.57 5.97 14.25
CA MET A 254 -14.21 5.19 13.20
C MET A 254 -13.33 4.07 12.71
N ASN A 255 -13.94 2.94 12.43
CA ASN A 255 -13.30 1.77 11.82
C ASN A 255 -14.02 1.37 10.54
N LEU A 256 -13.28 0.81 9.61
CA LEU A 256 -13.75 0.09 8.44
C LEU A 256 -13.82 -1.39 8.77
N ASN A 257 -15.04 -1.93 8.87
CA ASN A 257 -15.28 -3.36 9.01
C ASN A 257 -15.41 -3.98 7.64
N LEU A 258 -14.73 -5.11 7.45
CA LEU A 258 -14.71 -5.88 6.22
C LEU A 258 -15.15 -7.32 6.52
N GLU A 259 -16.13 -7.82 5.80
CA GLU A 259 -16.50 -9.23 5.78
C GLU A 259 -15.99 -9.82 4.46
N VAL A 260 -15.06 -10.74 4.55
CA VAL A 260 -14.36 -11.35 3.41
C VAL A 260 -14.87 -12.76 3.24
N THR A 261 -15.29 -13.11 2.04
CA THR A 261 -15.72 -14.48 1.68
C THR A 261 -14.81 -14.97 0.56
N ALA A 262 -14.11 -16.09 0.77
CA ALA A 262 -13.33 -16.76 -0.25
C ALA A 262 -14.24 -17.27 -1.38
N LEU A 263 -13.76 -17.28 -2.63
CA LEU A 263 -14.50 -17.71 -3.82
C LEU A 263 -13.91 -18.99 -4.41
#